data_64ce3c68fc9f7b6f39ea2d02b3c28288
#
_entry.id   64ce3c68fc9f7b6f39ea2d02b3c28288
#
_cell.length_a   1.000
_cell.length_b   1.000
_cell.length_c   1.000
_cell.angle_alpha   90.00
_cell.angle_beta   90.00
_cell.angle_gamma   90.00
#
_symmetry.space_group_name_H-M   'P 1'
#
loop_
_entity.id
_entity.type
_entity.pdbx_description
1 polymer ?
#
loop_
_entity_poly.entity_id
_entity_poly.type
_entity_poly.pdbx_seq_one_letter_code
_entity_poly.pdbx_strand_id
1 'polypeptide(L)'
;KEDGSVEYQDLSDKCVQNIKDDGFDCIFTLGGDGTQKSARDFSLKGVNVIGVPKTIDNDVACTEITFGYNTAVSVAADALDRLHTTGETHHRIMVLEVMGRYAGWIALESAIAGGADVALIPEIPYDINKAAQKILNRKKRGKEFSIVVVAEGAKPIGGDISIKNIRSKG
;
A
#
# COMPACT_ATOMS: atom_id res chain seq x y z
N LYS A 1 -22.73 -14.34 17.70
CA LYS A 1 -23.45 -14.76 18.93
C LYS A 1 -24.53 -13.71 19.22
N GLU A 2 -25.57 -14.07 19.93
CA GLU A 2 -26.67 -13.17 20.31
C GLU A 2 -26.23 -11.96 21.15
N ASP A 3 -25.03 -12.02 21.76
CA ASP A 3 -24.38 -10.96 22.54
C ASP A 3 -23.55 -9.97 21.70
N GLY A 4 -23.58 -10.08 20.37
CA GLY A 4 -22.79 -9.25 19.45
C GLY A 4 -21.29 -9.62 19.38
N SER A 5 -20.83 -10.67 20.08
CA SER A 5 -19.46 -11.14 19.98
C SER A 5 -19.25 -11.93 18.68
N VAL A 6 -18.09 -11.71 18.03
CA VAL A 6 -17.68 -12.44 16.84
C VAL A 6 -16.82 -13.63 17.27
N GLU A 7 -17.23 -14.83 16.87
CA GLU A 7 -16.44 -16.05 17.05
C GLU A 7 -15.84 -16.46 15.71
N TYR A 8 -14.52 -16.58 15.69
CA TYR A 8 -13.80 -17.08 14.51
C TYR A 8 -13.68 -18.59 14.61
N GLN A 9 -14.17 -19.29 13.60
CA GLN A 9 -14.01 -20.74 13.45
C GLN A 9 -13.07 -21.03 12.29
N ASP A 10 -12.05 -21.85 12.54
CA ASP A 10 -11.20 -22.37 11.48
C ASP A 10 -11.95 -23.45 10.70
N LEU A 11 -12.21 -23.19 9.44
CA LEU A 11 -12.88 -24.12 8.51
C LEU A 11 -11.92 -24.68 7.45
N SER A 12 -10.62 -24.47 7.60
CA SER A 12 -9.62 -24.83 6.59
C SER A 12 -9.62 -26.33 6.27
N ASP A 13 -9.78 -27.20 7.29
CA ASP A 13 -9.86 -28.66 7.05
C ASP A 13 -11.10 -29.06 6.25
N LYS A 14 -12.23 -28.40 6.51
CA LYS A 14 -13.45 -28.61 5.73
C LYS A 14 -13.26 -28.14 4.28
N CYS A 15 -12.60 -27.01 4.07
CA CYS A 15 -12.27 -26.54 2.71
C CYS A 15 -11.37 -27.53 1.98
N VAL A 16 -10.33 -28.04 2.63
CA VAL A 16 -9.44 -29.06 2.06
C VAL A 16 -10.21 -30.33 1.67
N GLN A 17 -11.12 -30.76 2.53
CA GLN A 17 -11.95 -31.95 2.24
C GLN A 17 -12.85 -31.70 1.02
N ASN A 18 -13.53 -30.56 0.95
CA ASN A 18 -14.37 -30.22 -0.19
C ASN A 18 -13.56 -30.19 -1.50
N ILE A 19 -12.34 -29.58 -1.50
CA ILE A 19 -11.45 -29.54 -2.66
C ILE A 19 -11.13 -30.93 -3.17
N LYS A 20 -10.88 -31.88 -2.26
CA LYS A 20 -10.60 -33.30 -2.60
C LYS A 20 -11.84 -34.02 -3.10
N ASP A 21 -12.99 -33.83 -2.45
CA ASP A 21 -14.26 -34.47 -2.81
C ASP A 21 -14.76 -33.97 -4.18
N ASP A 22 -14.55 -32.70 -4.50
CA ASP A 22 -14.88 -32.09 -5.80
C ASP A 22 -13.89 -32.49 -6.92
N GLY A 23 -12.78 -33.15 -6.57
CA GLY A 23 -11.82 -33.71 -7.54
C GLY A 23 -10.94 -32.65 -8.22
N PHE A 24 -10.66 -31.54 -7.54
CA PHE A 24 -9.73 -30.53 -8.08
C PHE A 24 -8.28 -31.00 -7.99
N ASP A 25 -7.56 -30.99 -9.11
CA ASP A 25 -6.14 -31.35 -9.19
C ASP A 25 -5.22 -30.24 -8.69
N CYS A 26 -5.64 -28.98 -8.83
CA CYS A 26 -4.85 -27.81 -8.46
C CYS A 26 -5.77 -26.60 -8.21
N ILE A 27 -5.37 -25.76 -7.25
CA ILE A 27 -6.03 -24.50 -6.95
C ILE A 27 -5.09 -23.34 -7.27
N PHE A 28 -5.56 -22.34 -8.01
CA PHE A 28 -4.87 -21.09 -8.24
C PHE A 28 -5.42 -20.02 -7.30
N THR A 29 -4.55 -19.42 -6.51
CA THR A 29 -4.93 -18.33 -5.60
C THR A 29 -4.37 -17.00 -6.10
N LEU A 30 -5.26 -16.06 -6.45
CA LEU A 30 -4.89 -14.74 -6.95
C LEU A 30 -5.14 -13.70 -5.86
N GLY A 31 -4.07 -13.14 -5.29
CA GLY A 31 -4.23 -12.14 -4.23
C GLY A 31 -2.93 -11.68 -3.61
N GLY A 32 -3.05 -10.83 -2.59
CA GLY A 32 -1.93 -10.27 -1.83
C GLY A 32 -1.45 -11.19 -0.71
N ASP A 33 -0.67 -10.62 0.21
CA ASP A 33 0.00 -11.33 1.30
C ASP A 33 -0.94 -12.26 2.10
N GLY A 34 -2.13 -11.79 2.50
CA GLY A 34 -3.11 -12.61 3.21
C GLY A 34 -3.57 -13.83 2.42
N THR A 35 -3.82 -13.66 1.11
CA THR A 35 -4.22 -14.77 0.22
C THR A 35 -3.07 -15.77 0.07
N GLN A 36 -1.83 -15.31 -0.07
CA GLN A 36 -0.66 -16.19 -0.22
C GLN A 36 -0.38 -16.97 1.09
N LYS A 37 -0.61 -16.37 2.25
CA LYS A 37 -0.56 -17.08 3.54
C LYS A 37 -1.59 -18.21 3.60
N SER A 38 -2.83 -17.95 3.21
CA SER A 38 -3.87 -18.99 3.14
C SER A 38 -3.52 -20.09 2.13
N ALA A 39 -2.97 -19.73 0.97
CA ALA A 39 -2.48 -20.68 -0.03
C ALA A 39 -1.40 -21.62 0.53
N ARG A 40 -0.43 -21.04 1.26
CA ARG A 40 0.59 -21.81 1.96
C ARG A 40 -0.02 -22.79 2.97
N ASP A 41 -0.99 -22.34 3.76
CA ASP A 41 -1.63 -23.19 4.78
C ASP A 41 -2.40 -24.35 4.13
N PHE A 42 -3.07 -24.14 3.00
CA PHE A 42 -3.68 -25.21 2.21
C PHE A 42 -2.65 -26.16 1.62
N SER A 43 -1.53 -25.65 1.13
CA SER A 43 -0.42 -26.48 0.62
C SER A 43 0.15 -27.39 1.71
N LEU A 44 0.33 -26.87 2.93
CA LEU A 44 0.79 -27.66 4.09
C LEU A 44 -0.22 -28.77 4.48
N LYS A 45 -1.50 -28.61 4.15
CA LYS A 45 -2.56 -29.62 4.33
C LYS A 45 -2.71 -30.58 3.12
N GLY A 46 -1.76 -30.54 2.18
CA GLY A 46 -1.67 -31.45 1.05
C GLY A 46 -2.54 -31.09 -0.16
N VAL A 47 -2.98 -29.84 -0.26
CA VAL A 47 -3.63 -29.33 -1.48
C VAL A 47 -2.53 -28.84 -2.43
N ASN A 48 -2.64 -29.17 -3.71
CA ASN A 48 -1.78 -28.61 -4.74
C ASN A 48 -2.24 -27.18 -5.06
N VAL A 49 -1.45 -26.18 -4.64
CA VAL A 49 -1.82 -24.76 -4.76
C VAL A 49 -0.73 -23.99 -5.49
N ILE A 50 -1.14 -23.15 -6.43
CA ILE A 50 -0.26 -22.19 -7.12
C ILE A 50 -0.71 -20.77 -6.75
N GLY A 51 0.18 -20.02 -6.10
CA GLY A 51 -0.05 -18.63 -5.72
C GLY A 51 0.32 -17.67 -6.83
N VAL A 52 -0.59 -16.74 -7.14
CA VAL A 52 -0.36 -15.64 -8.07
C VAL A 52 -0.39 -14.32 -7.27
N PRO A 53 0.74 -13.60 -7.15
CA PRO A 53 0.85 -12.43 -6.28
C PRO A 53 0.17 -11.20 -6.90
N LYS A 54 -1.16 -11.10 -6.75
CA LYS A 54 -1.99 -10.00 -7.25
C LYS A 54 -2.25 -8.97 -6.14
N THR A 55 -1.42 -7.97 -6.08
CA THR A 55 -1.57 -6.81 -5.19
C THR A 55 -0.83 -5.61 -5.79
N ILE A 56 -1.24 -4.40 -5.40
CA ILE A 56 -0.54 -3.17 -5.79
C ILE A 56 0.60 -2.80 -4.81
N ASP A 57 0.66 -3.42 -3.64
CA ASP A 57 1.56 -3.01 -2.54
C ASP A 57 3.01 -3.44 -2.73
N ASN A 58 3.25 -4.41 -3.62
CA ASN A 58 4.56 -5.02 -3.88
C ASN A 58 5.26 -5.56 -2.61
N ASP A 59 4.48 -6.15 -1.70
CA ASP A 59 4.88 -6.59 -0.36
C ASP A 59 4.86 -8.11 -0.17
N VAL A 60 4.72 -8.88 -1.25
CA VAL A 60 4.73 -10.35 -1.21
C VAL A 60 6.14 -10.88 -1.26
N ALA A 61 6.54 -11.62 -0.24
CA ALA A 61 7.88 -12.22 -0.15
C ALA A 61 8.19 -13.16 -1.32
N CYS A 62 9.45 -13.26 -1.70
CA CYS A 62 9.94 -14.09 -2.81
C CYS A 62 9.39 -13.70 -4.19
N THR A 63 8.93 -12.48 -4.34
CA THR A 63 8.43 -11.92 -5.60
C THR A 63 9.15 -10.60 -5.86
N GLU A 64 9.66 -10.38 -7.06
CA GLU A 64 10.30 -9.12 -7.44
C GLU A 64 9.26 -8.03 -7.67
N ILE A 65 8.20 -8.37 -8.41
CA ILE A 65 7.11 -7.44 -8.75
C ILE A 65 5.77 -8.18 -8.65
N THR A 66 4.80 -7.55 -7.98
CA THR A 66 3.43 -8.06 -7.90
C THR A 66 2.57 -7.54 -9.05
N PHE A 67 1.55 -8.34 -9.43
CA PHE A 67 0.61 -7.95 -10.48
C PHE A 67 -0.29 -6.80 -10.01
N GLY A 68 -0.21 -5.68 -10.68
CA GLY A 68 -0.93 -4.45 -10.36
C GLY A 68 -0.04 -3.31 -9.84
N TYR A 69 1.16 -3.60 -9.31
CA TYR A 69 2.07 -2.61 -8.77
C TYR A 69 2.47 -1.53 -9.79
N ASN A 70 2.98 -1.92 -10.96
CA ASN A 70 3.37 -0.97 -12.01
C ASN A 70 2.20 -0.07 -12.46
N THR A 71 0.99 -0.63 -12.52
CA THR A 71 -0.20 0.15 -12.84
C THR A 71 -0.47 1.20 -11.76
N ALA A 72 -0.36 0.83 -10.49
CA ALA A 72 -0.55 1.77 -9.38
C ALA A 72 0.48 2.91 -9.39
N VAL A 73 1.75 2.59 -9.64
CA VAL A 73 2.82 3.59 -9.79
C VAL A 73 2.53 4.53 -10.96
N SER A 74 2.14 4.00 -12.13
CA SER A 74 1.81 4.82 -13.29
C SER A 74 0.64 5.77 -13.02
N VAL A 75 -0.43 5.30 -12.38
CA VAL A 75 -1.58 6.13 -12.01
C VAL A 75 -1.18 7.24 -11.04
N ALA A 76 -0.33 6.92 -10.06
CA ALA A 76 0.17 7.92 -9.12
C ALA A 76 1.10 8.95 -9.80
N ALA A 77 1.98 8.52 -10.72
CA ALA A 77 2.84 9.42 -11.50
C ALA A 77 2.01 10.36 -12.39
N ASP A 78 1.00 9.85 -13.09
CA ASP A 78 0.07 10.68 -13.89
C ASP A 78 -0.68 11.71 -13.03
N ALA A 79 -1.04 11.33 -11.79
CA ALA A 79 -1.65 12.27 -10.86
C ALA A 79 -0.66 13.39 -10.44
N LEU A 80 0.60 13.04 -10.21
CA LEU A 80 1.67 14.01 -9.91
C LEU A 80 1.88 15.01 -11.05
N ASP A 81 1.91 14.55 -12.30
CA ASP A 81 2.07 15.42 -13.46
C ASP A 81 0.97 16.50 -13.51
N ARG A 82 -0.28 16.13 -13.21
CA ARG A 82 -1.40 17.08 -13.12
C ARG A 82 -1.23 18.07 -11.96
N LEU A 83 -0.69 17.61 -10.83
CA LEU A 83 -0.43 18.48 -9.67
C LEU A 83 0.68 19.48 -9.92
N HIS A 84 1.68 19.17 -10.77
CA HIS A 84 2.75 20.09 -11.13
C HIS A 84 2.20 21.40 -11.69
N THR A 85 1.36 21.33 -12.71
CA THR A 85 0.76 22.52 -13.34
C THR A 85 -0.02 23.37 -12.34
N THR A 86 -0.83 22.74 -11.50
CA THR A 86 -1.60 23.45 -10.47
C THR A 86 -0.72 24.05 -9.40
N GLY A 87 0.28 23.30 -8.92
CA GLY A 87 1.24 23.74 -7.92
C GLY A 87 2.03 24.95 -8.37
N GLU A 88 2.52 24.92 -9.61
CA GLU A 88 3.30 26.00 -10.22
C GLU A 88 2.46 27.27 -10.38
N THR A 89 1.27 27.17 -10.97
CA THR A 89 0.40 28.32 -11.23
C THR A 89 -0.04 29.02 -9.93
N HIS A 90 -0.27 28.28 -8.87
CA HIS A 90 -0.81 28.82 -7.61
C HIS A 90 0.23 28.95 -6.49
N HIS A 91 1.50 28.64 -6.75
CA HIS A 91 2.59 28.69 -5.77
C HIS A 91 2.27 27.89 -4.48
N ARG A 92 1.75 26.66 -4.67
CA ARG A 92 1.25 25.81 -3.58
C ARG A 92 2.15 24.61 -3.31
N ILE A 93 2.08 24.13 -2.09
CA ILE A 93 2.57 22.81 -1.73
C ILE A 93 1.43 21.83 -2.02
N MET A 94 1.66 20.92 -2.98
CA MET A 94 0.72 19.87 -3.32
C MET A 94 1.12 18.59 -2.59
N VAL A 95 0.13 17.90 -2.01
CA VAL A 95 0.34 16.63 -1.33
C VAL A 95 -0.49 15.56 -2.00
N LEU A 96 0.16 14.48 -2.45
CA LEU A 96 -0.48 13.29 -2.96
C LEU A 96 -0.36 12.19 -1.92
N GLU A 97 -1.48 11.76 -1.36
CA GLU A 97 -1.55 10.55 -0.53
C GLU A 97 -1.81 9.35 -1.41
N VAL A 98 -1.04 8.27 -1.20
CA VAL A 98 -1.17 7.00 -1.90
C VAL A 98 -1.28 5.84 -0.91
N MET A 99 -1.78 4.71 -1.37
CA MET A 99 -1.79 3.49 -0.59
C MET A 99 -0.37 3.02 -0.26
N GLY A 100 -0.25 2.30 0.83
CA GLY A 100 1.02 1.80 1.35
C GLY A 100 1.03 1.83 2.87
N ARG A 101 0.34 0.86 3.48
CA ARG A 101 0.20 0.80 4.95
C ARG A 101 1.47 0.31 5.62
N TYR A 102 2.11 -0.71 5.05
CA TYR A 102 3.30 -1.36 5.59
C TYR A 102 4.51 -1.24 4.67
N ALA A 103 4.26 -1.05 3.37
CA ALA A 103 5.28 -0.89 2.36
C ALA A 103 5.04 0.39 1.55
N GLY A 104 6.05 1.24 1.45
CA GLY A 104 5.97 2.54 0.80
C GLY A 104 6.39 2.56 -0.67
N TRP A 105 6.40 1.42 -1.35
CA TRP A 105 6.89 1.29 -2.71
C TRP A 105 6.17 2.19 -3.71
N ILE A 106 4.82 2.26 -3.65
CA ILE A 106 4.02 3.11 -4.54
C ILE A 106 4.43 4.58 -4.34
N ALA A 107 4.52 5.02 -3.06
CA ALA A 107 4.89 6.40 -2.75
C ALA A 107 6.31 6.72 -3.22
N LEU A 108 7.27 5.83 -2.99
CA LEU A 108 8.66 6.05 -3.36
C LEU A 108 8.86 6.11 -4.87
N GLU A 109 8.38 5.09 -5.60
CA GLU A 109 8.59 5.05 -7.05
C GLU A 109 7.79 6.10 -7.80
N SER A 110 6.54 6.37 -7.40
CA SER A 110 5.77 7.46 -8.02
C SER A 110 6.38 8.83 -7.73
N ALA A 111 6.95 9.04 -6.53
CA ALA A 111 7.65 10.28 -6.21
C ALA A 111 8.88 10.49 -7.10
N ILE A 112 9.64 9.43 -7.37
CA ILE A 112 10.80 9.49 -8.27
C ILE A 112 10.35 9.73 -9.72
N ALA A 113 9.37 8.96 -10.20
CA ALA A 113 8.86 9.05 -11.56
C ALA A 113 8.18 10.39 -11.84
N GLY A 114 7.38 10.91 -10.91
CA GLY A 114 6.65 12.17 -11.04
C GLY A 114 7.41 13.39 -10.53
N GLY A 115 8.70 13.26 -10.16
CA GLY A 115 9.55 14.38 -9.76
C GLY A 115 9.13 15.09 -8.47
N ALA A 116 8.59 14.37 -7.49
CA ALA A 116 8.24 14.94 -6.19
C ALA A 116 9.48 15.34 -5.38
N ASP A 117 9.32 16.34 -4.52
CA ASP A 117 10.40 16.91 -3.73
C ASP A 117 10.64 16.19 -2.40
N VAL A 118 9.59 15.58 -1.88
CA VAL A 118 9.58 14.83 -0.61
C VAL A 118 8.73 13.58 -0.79
N ALA A 119 9.25 12.43 -0.35
CA ALA A 119 8.51 11.19 -0.20
C ALA A 119 8.50 10.78 1.27
N LEU A 120 7.32 10.48 1.82
CA LEU A 120 7.14 9.98 3.18
C LEU A 120 6.61 8.56 3.11
N ILE A 121 7.37 7.61 3.66
CA ILE A 121 7.09 6.16 3.57
C ILE A 121 7.02 5.53 4.96
N PRO A 122 6.30 4.41 5.14
CA PRO A 122 6.13 3.75 6.43
C PRO A 122 7.45 3.29 7.06
N GLU A 123 8.40 2.86 6.23
CA GLU A 123 9.68 2.30 6.65
C GLU A 123 10.59 3.31 7.34
N ILE A 124 10.42 4.60 7.02
CA ILE A 124 11.25 5.68 7.57
C ILE A 124 10.37 6.69 8.28
N PRO A 125 10.30 6.66 9.64
CA PRO A 125 9.57 7.68 10.39
C PRO A 125 10.07 9.08 10.05
N TYR A 126 9.13 9.97 9.73
CA TYR A 126 9.48 11.30 9.26
C TYR A 126 9.55 12.33 10.39
N ASP A 127 10.43 13.32 10.21
CA ASP A 127 10.46 14.56 10.98
C ASP A 127 9.78 15.66 10.16
N ILE A 128 8.63 16.13 10.62
CA ILE A 128 7.87 17.18 9.92
C ILE A 128 8.66 18.46 9.73
N ASN A 129 9.54 18.79 10.69
CA ASN A 129 10.37 19.98 10.59
C ASN A 129 11.42 19.84 9.48
N LYS A 130 11.99 18.64 9.30
CA LYS A 130 12.92 18.37 8.19
C LYS A 130 12.23 18.43 6.83
N ALA A 131 11.03 17.88 6.71
CA ALA A 131 10.22 17.98 5.51
C ALA A 131 9.87 19.44 5.18
N ALA A 132 9.40 20.20 6.17
CA ALA A 132 9.14 21.63 6.04
C ALA A 132 10.40 22.43 5.66
N GLN A 133 11.54 22.14 6.30
CA GLN A 133 12.81 22.80 5.99
C GLN A 133 13.26 22.54 4.54
N LYS A 134 13.05 21.33 4.02
CA LYS A 134 13.33 21.00 2.61
C LYS A 134 12.53 21.91 1.67
N ILE A 135 11.22 22.07 1.93
CA ILE A 135 10.32 22.92 1.15
C ILE A 135 10.75 24.41 1.25
N LEU A 136 11.03 24.88 2.46
CA LEU A 136 11.50 26.27 2.67
C LEU A 136 12.82 26.53 1.95
N ASN A 137 13.75 25.60 1.96
CA ASN A 137 15.02 25.73 1.25
C ASN A 137 14.82 25.76 -0.28
N ARG A 138 13.83 25.04 -0.81
CA ARG A 138 13.46 25.13 -2.24
C ARG A 138 12.94 26.52 -2.57
N LYS A 139 12.04 27.07 -1.73
CA LYS A 139 11.51 28.42 -1.90
C LYS A 139 12.61 29.48 -1.90
N LYS A 140 13.60 29.37 -1.01
CA LYS A 140 14.78 30.26 -0.97
C LYS A 140 15.62 30.20 -2.26
N ARG A 141 15.55 29.10 -3.00
CA ARG A 141 16.23 28.90 -4.31
C ARG A 141 15.35 29.29 -5.51
N GLY A 142 14.24 30.00 -5.28
CA GLY A 142 13.34 30.47 -6.35
C GLY A 142 12.36 29.42 -6.85
N LYS A 143 12.18 28.29 -6.15
CA LYS A 143 11.17 27.28 -6.47
C LYS A 143 9.93 27.53 -5.62
N GLU A 144 8.89 28.12 -6.21
CA GLU A 144 7.74 28.63 -5.45
C GLU A 144 6.70 27.57 -5.11
N PHE A 145 6.75 26.39 -5.73
CA PHE A 145 5.89 25.25 -5.41
C PHE A 145 6.71 24.04 -4.97
N SER A 146 6.05 23.08 -4.33
CA SER A 146 6.64 21.79 -3.99
C SER A 146 5.59 20.69 -4.03
N ILE A 147 6.05 19.48 -4.32
CA ILE A 147 5.21 18.28 -4.34
C ILE A 147 5.71 17.31 -3.29
N VAL A 148 4.78 16.82 -2.48
CA VAL A 148 5.01 15.81 -1.45
C VAL A 148 4.18 14.60 -1.79
N VAL A 149 4.78 13.42 -1.80
CA VAL A 149 4.07 12.14 -1.84
C VAL A 149 4.12 11.51 -0.46
N VAL A 150 2.99 11.01 0.02
CA VAL A 150 2.89 10.37 1.33
C VAL A 150 2.16 9.04 1.20
N ALA A 151 2.77 7.97 1.69
CA ALA A 151 2.08 6.71 1.88
C ALA A 151 1.13 6.79 3.10
N GLU A 152 -0.06 6.20 3.03
CA GLU A 152 -1.05 6.22 4.13
C GLU A 152 -0.49 5.69 5.46
N GLY A 153 0.50 4.81 5.41
CA GLY A 153 1.18 4.24 6.57
C GLY A 153 2.37 5.05 7.10
N ALA A 154 2.71 6.18 6.47
CA ALA A 154 3.79 7.03 6.94
C ALA A 154 3.49 7.57 8.34
N LYS A 155 4.48 7.56 9.22
CA LYS A 155 4.33 7.97 10.62
C LYS A 155 5.42 8.97 11.03
N PRO A 156 5.10 9.94 11.91
CA PRO A 156 6.10 10.83 12.46
C PRO A 156 7.01 10.10 13.47
N ILE A 157 8.22 10.63 13.69
CA ILE A 157 9.12 10.13 14.73
C ILE A 157 8.41 10.24 16.09
N GLY A 158 8.33 9.11 16.80
CA GLY A 158 7.67 9.01 18.10
C GLY A 158 6.14 9.02 18.06
N GLY A 159 5.54 8.93 16.89
CA GLY A 159 4.09 8.85 16.70
C GLY A 159 3.63 7.58 16.00
N ASP A 160 2.33 7.41 15.94
CA ASP A 160 1.65 6.31 15.26
C ASP A 160 1.04 6.74 13.92
N ILE A 161 0.60 5.76 13.13
CA ILE A 161 -0.14 5.99 11.89
C ILE A 161 -1.44 6.74 12.22
N SER A 162 -1.69 7.85 11.54
CA SER A 162 -2.94 8.61 11.66
C SER A 162 -4.09 7.85 11.01
N ILE A 163 -4.82 7.08 11.79
CA ILE A 163 -6.03 6.39 11.34
C ILE A 163 -7.25 7.22 11.73
N LYS A 164 -8.00 7.69 10.75
CA LYS A 164 -9.31 8.28 11.00
C LYS A 164 -10.29 7.15 11.33
N ASN A 165 -10.57 6.93 12.61
CA ASN A 165 -11.62 6.00 13.05
C ASN A 165 -12.99 6.54 12.61
N ILE A 166 -13.38 6.27 11.38
CA ILE A 166 -14.76 6.40 10.95
C ILE A 166 -15.48 5.16 11.51
N ARG A 167 -15.99 5.27 12.73
CA ARG A 167 -17.03 4.34 13.19
C ARG A 167 -18.24 4.63 12.29
N SER A 168 -18.45 3.80 11.29
CA SER A 168 -19.77 3.70 10.66
C SER A 168 -20.73 3.25 11.74
N LYS A 169 -21.56 4.19 12.23
CA LYS A 169 -22.80 3.81 12.90
C LYS A 169 -23.68 3.21 11.81
N GLY A 170 -23.65 1.87 11.68
CA GLY A 170 -24.69 1.11 11.01
C GLY A 170 -25.90 1.05 11.90
#